data_be94c6e3a468739f43e3609f2aa18743
#
_entry.id   be94c6e3a468739f43e3609f2aa18743
#
_cell.length_a   1.000
_cell.length_b   1.000
_cell.length_c   1.000
_cell.angle_alpha   90.00
_cell.angle_beta   90.00
_cell.angle_gamma   90.00
#
_symmetry.space_group_name_H-M   'P 1'
#
loop_
_entity.id
_entity.type
_entity.pdbx_description
1 polymer ?
#
loop_
_entity_poly.entity_id
_entity_poly.type
_entity_poly.pdbx_seq_one_letter_code
_entity_poly.pdbx_strand_id
1 'polypeptide(L)'
;KGVEVRPAAAAPVIKAFEGVVPVPPVHWLDARADYLPYPGLVYELVAGTTRPSAAPAGVTGLGINFGPQLRGPLAREMVRHLATIHTFDFATADLNAFDKPGLGTQSVEWALNWWSRAWDEDCGEDIPLIRLAAHWLRTHMPAVEHLSIVHGDFRTGNFLFTEHDQRVTAILDWELARIGDRHQDLAWMAAPAFGHLTEDGATFLAGGLLPTEDLYADYERASGLSVDPKRLHYYQVFNAYSIAVLALGTGYRIAHGAKTHQDITVAWLIGIGSAMLHEIHQLLEKGA
;
A
#
# COMPACT_ATOMS: atom_id res chain seq x y z
N LYS A 1 -18.10 -11.38 -5.75
CA LYS A 1 -17.86 -10.31 -4.78
C LYS A 1 -16.36 -10.12 -4.74
N GLY A 2 -15.82 -9.12 -5.39
CA GLY A 2 -14.39 -8.83 -5.40
C GLY A 2 -13.88 -8.25 -4.07
N VAL A 3 -12.62 -7.80 -4.06
CA VAL A 3 -12.08 -6.98 -2.96
C VAL A 3 -13.07 -5.85 -2.69
N GLU A 4 -13.78 -5.94 -1.60
CA GLU A 4 -14.87 -5.02 -1.26
C GLU A 4 -14.22 -3.77 -0.68
N VAL A 5 -14.16 -2.71 -1.49
CA VAL A 5 -13.79 -1.36 -1.02
C VAL A 5 -14.73 -1.02 0.13
N ARG A 6 -14.17 -0.75 1.31
CA ARG A 6 -14.94 -0.44 2.51
C ARG A 6 -14.86 1.05 2.87
N PRO A 7 -15.69 1.92 2.27
CA PRO A 7 -15.74 3.33 2.65
C PRO A 7 -15.98 3.53 4.14
N ALA A 8 -16.71 2.59 4.75
CA ALA A 8 -16.96 2.54 6.19
C ALA A 8 -15.70 2.30 7.04
N ALA A 9 -14.65 1.69 6.48
CA ALA A 9 -13.37 1.54 7.18
C ALA A 9 -12.44 2.75 6.92
N ALA A 10 -12.43 3.31 5.71
CA ALA A 10 -11.59 4.46 5.39
C ALA A 10 -11.98 5.74 6.14
N ALA A 11 -13.28 6.05 6.27
CA ALA A 11 -13.75 7.27 6.90
C ALA A 11 -13.29 7.46 8.35
N PRO A 12 -13.37 6.48 9.27
CA PRO A 12 -12.89 6.63 10.64
C PRO A 12 -11.40 6.90 10.74
N VAL A 13 -10.58 6.22 9.90
CA VAL A 13 -9.13 6.42 9.95
C VAL A 13 -8.73 7.78 9.39
N ILE A 14 -9.36 8.24 8.30
CA ILE A 14 -9.13 9.58 7.77
C ILE A 14 -9.48 10.63 8.84
N LYS A 15 -10.64 10.51 9.50
CA LYS A 15 -11.02 11.41 10.59
C LYS A 15 -10.05 11.40 11.76
N ALA A 16 -9.53 10.22 12.13
CA ALA A 16 -8.54 10.11 13.20
C ALA A 16 -7.22 10.84 12.86
N PHE A 17 -6.92 10.97 11.59
CA PHE A 17 -5.71 11.66 11.12
C PHE A 17 -5.92 13.13 10.74
N GLU A 18 -7.16 13.67 10.78
CA GLU A 18 -7.38 15.11 10.59
C GLU A 18 -6.58 15.94 11.60
N GLY A 19 -5.75 16.85 11.10
CA GLY A 19 -4.83 17.65 11.92
C GLY A 19 -3.57 16.94 12.39
N VAL A 20 -3.38 15.65 12.12
CA VAL A 20 -2.20 14.84 12.49
C VAL A 20 -1.27 14.67 11.29
N VAL A 21 -1.82 14.19 10.18
CA VAL A 21 -1.15 14.15 8.88
C VAL A 21 -2.07 14.77 7.82
N PRO A 22 -1.55 15.20 6.67
CA PRO A 22 -2.42 15.76 5.62
C PRO A 22 -3.34 14.66 5.06
N VAL A 23 -4.61 14.79 5.37
CA VAL A 23 -5.70 13.97 4.81
C VAL A 23 -6.85 14.86 4.39
N PRO A 24 -7.65 14.48 3.37
CA PRO A 24 -8.82 15.26 3.00
C PRO A 24 -9.88 15.19 4.10
N PRO A 25 -10.40 16.32 4.59
CA PRO A 25 -11.49 16.35 5.58
C PRO A 25 -12.72 15.56 5.10
N VAL A 26 -13.26 14.70 5.98
CA VAL A 26 -14.43 13.87 5.67
C VAL A 26 -15.71 14.63 5.99
N HIS A 27 -16.54 14.86 4.99
CA HIS A 27 -17.82 15.56 5.16
C HIS A 27 -18.98 14.60 5.38
N TRP A 28 -19.03 13.47 4.68
CA TRP A 28 -20.17 12.58 4.75
C TRP A 28 -19.82 11.15 4.35
N LEU A 29 -20.44 10.19 5.03
CA LEU A 29 -20.31 8.76 4.79
C LEU A 29 -21.71 8.13 4.62
N ASP A 30 -21.95 7.52 3.47
CA ASP A 30 -23.08 6.64 3.22
C ASP A 30 -22.62 5.17 3.29
N ALA A 31 -22.52 4.64 4.50
CA ALA A 31 -21.97 3.31 4.72
C ALA A 31 -22.90 2.18 4.22
N ARG A 32 -24.21 2.45 4.07
CA ARG A 32 -25.23 1.46 3.73
C ARG A 32 -25.86 1.65 2.37
N ALA A 33 -25.40 2.63 1.60
CA ALA A 33 -26.03 3.02 0.35
C ALA A 33 -27.51 3.45 0.52
N ASP A 34 -27.77 4.20 1.61
CA ASP A 34 -29.13 4.72 1.88
C ASP A 34 -29.48 5.87 0.92
N TYR A 35 -28.49 6.57 0.37
CA TYR A 35 -28.64 7.75 -0.50
C TYR A 35 -27.94 7.62 -1.86
N LEU A 36 -26.84 6.86 -1.93
CA LEU A 36 -26.10 6.61 -3.15
C LEU A 36 -26.40 5.19 -3.67
N PRO A 37 -26.16 4.90 -4.96
CA PRO A 37 -26.32 3.54 -5.52
C PRO A 37 -25.41 2.50 -4.87
N TYR A 38 -24.32 2.94 -4.25
CA TYR A 38 -23.31 2.12 -3.57
C TYR A 38 -22.84 2.85 -2.31
N PRO A 39 -22.29 2.14 -1.31
CA PRO A 39 -21.62 2.79 -0.19
C PRO A 39 -20.61 3.81 -0.68
N GLY A 40 -20.64 5.01 -0.12
CA GLY A 40 -19.84 6.13 -0.60
C GLY A 40 -19.31 7.03 0.51
N LEU A 41 -18.16 7.65 0.23
CA LEU A 41 -17.49 8.61 1.10
C LEU A 41 -17.31 9.92 0.36
N VAL A 42 -17.76 11.02 0.96
CA VAL A 42 -17.57 12.38 0.46
C VAL A 42 -16.59 13.10 1.36
N TYR A 43 -15.50 13.57 0.76
CA TYR A 43 -14.47 14.34 1.45
C TYR A 43 -14.11 15.58 0.61
N GLU A 44 -13.38 16.52 1.21
CA GLU A 44 -12.99 17.77 0.58
C GLU A 44 -12.03 17.53 -0.59
N LEU A 45 -12.21 18.32 -1.66
CA LEU A 45 -11.25 18.37 -2.76
C LEU A 45 -10.00 19.14 -2.32
N VAL A 46 -8.91 18.44 -2.14
CA VAL A 46 -7.62 19.03 -1.76
C VAL A 46 -6.81 19.42 -2.99
N ALA A 47 -6.22 20.60 -2.97
CA ALA A 47 -5.34 21.06 -4.04
C ALA A 47 -4.02 20.29 -4.05
N GLY A 48 -3.54 19.97 -5.24
CA GLY A 48 -2.28 19.26 -5.46
C GLY A 48 -2.31 18.39 -6.71
N THR A 49 -1.20 17.73 -6.96
CA THR A 49 -1.03 16.78 -8.06
C THR A 49 -0.38 15.49 -7.56
N THR A 50 -0.63 14.38 -8.23
CA THR A 50 0.03 13.10 -7.96
C THR A 50 1.32 12.92 -8.76
N ARG A 51 1.54 13.75 -9.78
CA ARG A 51 2.72 13.68 -10.67
C ARG A 51 3.29 15.06 -10.92
N PRO A 52 4.62 15.20 -11.03
CA PRO A 52 5.25 16.47 -11.44
C PRO A 52 4.78 16.91 -12.83
N SER A 53 4.59 18.22 -13.02
CA SER A 53 4.21 18.81 -14.30
C SER A 53 5.29 18.60 -15.38
N ALA A 54 6.56 18.57 -14.99
CA ALA A 54 7.73 18.32 -15.82
C ALA A 54 8.29 16.90 -15.61
N ALA A 55 7.42 15.87 -15.50
CA ALA A 55 7.87 14.51 -15.29
C ALA A 55 8.77 14.05 -16.45
N PRO A 56 10.02 13.63 -16.18
CA PRO A 56 10.89 13.08 -17.22
C PRO A 56 10.24 11.83 -17.83
N ALA A 57 10.36 11.68 -19.15
CA ALA A 57 9.99 10.44 -19.82
C ALA A 57 10.88 9.30 -19.31
N GLY A 58 10.32 8.10 -19.14
CA GLY A 58 11.15 6.90 -18.97
C GLY A 58 11.01 6.11 -17.68
N VAL A 59 9.99 6.37 -16.86
CA VAL A 59 9.66 5.45 -15.75
C VAL A 59 8.76 4.34 -16.28
N THR A 60 9.20 3.09 -16.15
CA THR A 60 8.38 1.91 -16.41
C THR A 60 7.70 1.46 -15.11
N GLY A 61 6.43 1.08 -15.20
CA GLY A 61 5.67 0.62 -14.04
C GLY A 61 4.83 1.72 -13.38
N LEU A 62 4.55 1.55 -12.08
CA LEU A 62 3.73 2.45 -11.26
C LEU A 62 4.56 3.55 -10.56
N GLY A 63 5.90 3.53 -10.71
CA GLY A 63 6.80 4.52 -10.14
C GLY A 63 6.60 5.92 -10.70
N ILE A 64 7.00 6.93 -9.93
CA ILE A 64 6.96 8.34 -10.32
C ILE A 64 8.37 8.90 -10.23
N ASN A 65 8.84 9.55 -11.29
CA ASN A 65 10.09 10.29 -11.25
C ASN A 65 9.80 11.75 -10.87
N PHE A 66 10.20 12.15 -9.68
CA PHE A 66 10.01 13.50 -9.16
C PHE A 66 11.10 14.49 -9.59
N GLY A 67 12.18 13.98 -10.19
CA GLY A 67 13.34 14.81 -10.49
C GLY A 67 14.10 15.28 -9.24
N PRO A 68 15.34 15.78 -9.40
CA PRO A 68 16.22 16.07 -8.27
C PRO A 68 15.71 17.21 -7.35
N GLN A 69 14.89 18.12 -7.87
CA GLN A 69 14.42 19.28 -7.10
C GLN A 69 13.32 18.91 -6.09
N LEU A 70 12.38 18.05 -6.45
CA LEU A 70 11.25 17.66 -5.60
C LEU A 70 11.60 16.47 -4.69
N ARG A 71 12.53 15.64 -5.10
CA ARG A 71 12.88 14.36 -4.45
C ARG A 71 13.21 14.54 -2.97
N GLY A 72 14.15 15.42 -2.62
CA GLY A 72 14.57 15.60 -1.25
C GLY A 72 13.50 16.17 -0.31
N PRO A 73 12.82 17.27 -0.65
CA PRO A 73 11.71 17.77 0.14
C PRO A 73 10.59 16.76 0.37
N LEU A 74 10.13 16.11 -0.71
CA LEU A 74 9.03 15.14 -0.62
C LEU A 74 9.43 13.86 0.12
N ALA A 75 10.68 13.40 0.01
CA ALA A 75 11.20 12.28 0.79
C ALA A 75 11.07 12.54 2.31
N ARG A 76 11.51 13.71 2.76
CA ARG A 76 11.39 14.09 4.19
C ARG A 76 9.95 14.16 4.67
N GLU A 77 9.05 14.70 3.85
CA GLU A 77 7.62 14.76 4.17
C GLU A 77 7.03 13.34 4.27
N MET A 78 7.30 12.47 3.28
CA MET A 78 6.80 11.10 3.24
C MET A 78 7.26 10.29 4.44
N VAL A 79 8.56 10.31 4.76
CA VAL A 79 9.10 9.59 5.92
C VAL A 79 8.50 10.09 7.23
N ARG A 80 8.39 11.41 7.39
CA ARG A 80 7.78 12.03 8.56
C ARG A 80 6.33 11.61 8.73
N HIS A 81 5.53 11.64 7.66
CA HIS A 81 4.13 11.24 7.72
C HIS A 81 3.97 9.74 8.00
N LEU A 82 4.78 8.89 7.37
CA LEU A 82 4.78 7.46 7.64
C LEU A 82 5.11 7.16 9.11
N ALA A 83 6.15 7.80 9.64
CA ALA A 83 6.51 7.69 11.07
C ALA A 83 5.36 8.13 11.98
N THR A 84 4.71 9.26 11.67
CA THR A 84 3.57 9.78 12.43
C THR A 84 2.38 8.81 12.40
N ILE A 85 2.06 8.24 11.24
CA ILE A 85 0.99 7.24 11.09
C ILE A 85 1.29 6.02 11.96
N HIS A 86 2.52 5.50 11.92
CA HIS A 86 2.89 4.28 12.64
C HIS A 86 3.06 4.46 14.14
N THR A 87 3.29 5.69 14.62
CA THR A 87 3.40 6.01 16.05
C THR A 87 2.12 6.61 16.63
N PHE A 88 1.08 6.76 15.81
CA PHE A 88 -0.20 7.28 16.26
C PHE A 88 -0.84 6.35 17.30
N ASP A 89 -1.25 6.93 18.43
CA ASP A 89 -1.97 6.18 19.46
C ASP A 89 -3.44 5.96 19.04
N PHE A 90 -3.65 4.89 18.30
CA PHE A 90 -4.97 4.53 17.79
C PHE A 90 -5.98 4.14 18.89
N ALA A 91 -5.53 3.90 20.14
CA ALA A 91 -6.44 3.63 21.25
C ALA A 91 -7.24 4.89 21.64
N THR A 92 -6.74 6.08 21.30
CA THR A 92 -7.42 7.36 21.57
C THR A 92 -8.43 7.75 20.50
N ALA A 93 -8.48 7.03 19.38
CA ALA A 93 -9.35 7.33 18.25
C ALA A 93 -10.58 6.41 18.19
N ASP A 94 -11.67 6.92 17.62
CA ASP A 94 -12.88 6.14 17.37
C ASP A 94 -12.71 5.26 16.11
N LEU A 95 -12.00 4.15 16.28
CA LEU A 95 -11.78 3.13 15.27
C LEU A 95 -12.59 1.86 15.55
N ASN A 96 -13.86 2.02 15.90
CA ASN A 96 -14.75 0.88 16.21
C ASN A 96 -15.07 -0.01 14.99
N ALA A 97 -14.87 0.52 13.77
CA ALA A 97 -15.02 -0.25 12.53
C ALA A 97 -13.78 -1.12 12.21
N PHE A 98 -12.69 -0.96 12.97
CA PHE A 98 -11.46 -1.72 12.78
C PHE A 98 -11.42 -2.94 13.67
N ASP A 99 -11.03 -4.06 13.10
CA ASP A 99 -10.64 -5.23 13.89
C ASP A 99 -9.40 -4.88 14.72
N LYS A 100 -9.45 -5.17 16.02
CA LYS A 100 -8.38 -4.88 16.98
C LYS A 100 -7.63 -6.18 17.31
N PRO A 101 -6.55 -6.50 16.58
CA PRO A 101 -5.76 -7.70 16.86
C PRO A 101 -4.99 -7.55 18.16
N GLY A 102 -4.73 -8.68 18.82
CA GLY A 102 -3.73 -8.74 19.88
C GLY A 102 -2.31 -8.75 19.34
N LEU A 103 -1.34 -8.57 20.25
CA LEU A 103 0.08 -8.76 19.92
C LEU A 103 0.37 -10.22 19.48
N GLY A 104 1.48 -10.44 18.82
CA GLY A 104 1.84 -11.74 18.25
C GLY A 104 1.49 -11.85 16.77
N THR A 105 1.02 -12.99 16.30
CA THR A 105 0.81 -13.26 14.86
C THR A 105 -0.57 -12.88 14.35
N GLN A 106 -1.51 -12.52 15.22
CA GLN A 106 -2.94 -12.40 14.88
C GLN A 106 -3.22 -11.39 13.76
N SER A 107 -2.60 -10.21 13.78
CA SER A 107 -2.79 -9.21 12.72
C SER A 107 -2.27 -9.69 11.36
N VAL A 108 -1.18 -10.43 11.38
CA VAL A 108 -0.55 -11.02 10.19
C VAL A 108 -1.41 -12.14 9.64
N GLU A 109 -1.91 -13.01 10.51
CA GLU A 109 -2.79 -14.12 10.15
C GLU A 109 -4.10 -13.62 9.52
N TRP A 110 -4.73 -12.59 10.10
CA TRP A 110 -5.96 -12.01 9.56
C TRP A 110 -5.74 -11.42 8.17
N ALA A 111 -4.64 -10.69 7.98
CA ALA A 111 -4.30 -10.11 6.68
C ALA A 111 -4.04 -11.21 5.63
N LEU A 112 -3.30 -12.26 5.98
CA LEU A 112 -3.03 -13.38 5.07
C LEU A 112 -4.30 -14.16 4.75
N ASN A 113 -5.16 -14.41 5.74
CA ASN A 113 -6.43 -15.11 5.54
C ASN A 113 -7.37 -14.32 4.62
N TRP A 114 -7.38 -12.99 4.74
CA TRP A 114 -8.17 -12.12 3.86
C TRP A 114 -7.74 -12.27 2.39
N TRP A 115 -6.43 -12.18 2.11
CA TRP A 115 -5.90 -12.33 0.75
C TRP A 115 -6.03 -13.76 0.22
N SER A 116 -5.86 -14.77 1.07
CA SER A 116 -6.06 -16.18 0.68
C SER A 116 -7.52 -16.43 0.27
N ARG A 117 -8.47 -15.89 1.03
CA ARG A 117 -9.90 -15.97 0.67
C ARG A 117 -10.19 -15.23 -0.63
N ALA A 118 -9.63 -14.04 -0.83
CA ALA A 118 -9.80 -13.30 -2.08
C ALA A 118 -9.30 -14.12 -3.30
N TRP A 119 -8.18 -14.83 -3.13
CA TRP A 119 -7.70 -15.75 -4.16
C TRP A 119 -8.67 -16.90 -4.41
N ASP A 120 -9.13 -17.58 -3.36
CA ASP A 120 -10.06 -18.71 -3.48
C ASP A 120 -11.39 -18.32 -4.16
N GLU A 121 -11.86 -17.07 -3.95
CA GLU A 121 -13.09 -16.55 -4.56
C GLU A 121 -12.91 -16.12 -6.02
N ASP A 122 -11.76 -15.56 -6.38
CA ASP A 122 -11.52 -14.90 -7.67
C ASP A 122 -10.56 -15.68 -8.59
N CYS A 123 -9.88 -16.73 -8.11
CA CYS A 123 -8.95 -17.46 -8.95
C CYS A 123 -9.69 -18.26 -10.05
N GLY A 124 -9.15 -18.19 -11.25
CA GLY A 124 -9.69 -18.92 -12.39
C GLY A 124 -8.91 -20.16 -12.73
N GLU A 125 -7.71 -20.25 -12.26
CA GLU A 125 -6.81 -21.38 -12.45
C GLU A 125 -5.93 -21.59 -11.23
N ASP A 126 -5.45 -22.80 -11.07
CA ASP A 126 -4.53 -23.13 -9.98
C ASP A 126 -3.10 -22.70 -10.37
N ILE A 127 -2.55 -21.76 -9.62
CA ILE A 127 -1.16 -21.31 -9.77
C ILE A 127 -0.34 -21.84 -8.58
N PRO A 128 0.49 -22.90 -8.77
CA PRO A 128 1.21 -23.54 -7.67
C PRO A 128 2.08 -22.58 -6.85
N LEU A 129 2.66 -21.55 -7.49
CA LEU A 129 3.50 -20.56 -6.80
C LEU A 129 2.71 -19.69 -5.82
N ILE A 130 1.45 -19.37 -6.10
CA ILE A 130 0.57 -18.66 -5.16
C ILE A 130 0.33 -19.52 -3.90
N ARG A 131 0.09 -20.82 -4.07
CA ARG A 131 -0.06 -21.76 -2.94
C ARG A 131 1.22 -21.90 -2.14
N LEU A 132 2.37 -21.99 -2.81
CA LEU A 132 3.68 -22.07 -2.18
C LEU A 132 3.96 -20.80 -1.36
N ALA A 133 3.69 -19.62 -1.92
CA ALA A 133 3.84 -18.34 -1.23
C ALA A 133 2.93 -18.26 0.01
N ALA A 134 1.65 -18.63 -0.13
CA ALA A 134 0.72 -18.66 1.00
C ALA A 134 1.17 -19.62 2.11
N HIS A 135 1.73 -20.79 1.75
CA HIS A 135 2.28 -21.73 2.72
C HIS A 135 3.52 -21.17 3.43
N TRP A 136 4.46 -20.59 2.67
CA TRP A 136 5.66 -19.97 3.24
C TRP A 136 5.27 -18.84 4.19
N LEU A 137 4.36 -17.95 3.78
CA LEU A 137 3.86 -16.87 4.63
C LEU A 137 3.21 -17.38 5.93
N ARG A 138 2.47 -18.50 5.89
CA ARG A 138 1.88 -19.08 7.10
C ARG A 138 2.91 -19.64 8.06
N THR A 139 3.99 -20.21 7.54
CA THR A 139 5.03 -20.86 8.36
C THR A 139 6.09 -19.89 8.87
N HIS A 140 6.16 -18.66 8.33
CA HIS A 140 7.15 -17.63 8.69
C HIS A 140 6.53 -16.36 9.29
N MET A 141 5.30 -16.43 9.80
CA MET A 141 4.63 -15.25 10.38
C MET A 141 5.46 -14.61 11.49
N PRO A 142 5.79 -13.31 11.40
CA PRO A 142 6.46 -12.61 12.47
C PRO A 142 5.51 -12.36 13.65
N ALA A 143 6.02 -12.45 14.86
CA ALA A 143 5.31 -11.99 16.04
C ALA A 143 5.40 -10.46 16.13
N VAL A 144 4.26 -9.77 16.10
CA VAL A 144 4.16 -8.32 16.16
C VAL A 144 4.16 -7.87 17.62
N GLU A 145 5.14 -7.08 18.01
CA GLU A 145 5.31 -6.54 19.36
C GLU A 145 4.78 -5.12 19.51
N HIS A 146 4.66 -4.41 18.39
CA HIS A 146 4.11 -3.07 18.32
C HIS A 146 3.12 -2.97 17.17
N LEU A 147 1.85 -2.78 17.50
CA LEU A 147 0.78 -2.59 16.53
C LEU A 147 0.71 -1.12 16.12
N SER A 148 0.58 -0.88 14.82
CA SER A 148 0.44 0.43 14.21
C SER A 148 -0.81 0.47 13.33
N ILE A 149 -1.30 1.65 13.00
CA ILE A 149 -2.15 1.79 11.82
C ILE A 149 -1.24 1.58 10.61
N VAL A 150 -1.58 0.63 9.77
CA VAL A 150 -0.95 0.34 8.47
C VAL A 150 -1.85 0.91 7.40
N HIS A 151 -1.29 1.68 6.48
CA HIS A 151 -2.02 2.25 5.35
C HIS A 151 -2.41 1.15 4.34
N GLY A 152 -1.49 0.21 4.09
CA GLY A 152 -1.69 -0.92 3.19
C GLY A 152 -1.37 -0.64 1.72
N ASP A 153 -1.40 0.63 1.28
CA ASP A 153 -0.95 1.09 -0.04
C ASP A 153 -0.18 2.43 0.05
N PHE A 154 0.78 2.51 0.99
CA PHE A 154 1.58 3.72 1.19
C PHE A 154 2.64 3.89 0.11
N ARG A 155 2.32 4.63 -0.94
CA ARG A 155 3.20 4.88 -2.09
C ARG A 155 2.99 6.27 -2.67
N THR A 156 3.94 6.72 -3.44
CA THR A 156 3.97 8.07 -4.01
C THR A 156 2.81 8.40 -4.96
N GLY A 157 2.15 7.38 -5.53
CA GLY A 157 0.93 7.58 -6.31
C GLY A 157 -0.31 7.93 -5.50
N ASN A 158 -0.28 7.72 -4.18
CA ASN A 158 -1.41 7.90 -3.26
C ASN A 158 -1.24 9.14 -2.38
N PHE A 159 -0.44 10.11 -2.77
CA PHE A 159 -0.46 11.42 -2.15
C PHE A 159 -0.53 12.56 -3.16
N LEU A 160 -1.12 13.65 -2.73
CA LEU A 160 -1.10 14.93 -3.43
C LEU A 160 0.04 15.79 -2.89
N PHE A 161 0.68 16.53 -3.76
CA PHE A 161 1.69 17.51 -3.39
C PHE A 161 1.57 18.78 -4.24
N THR A 162 2.12 19.87 -3.76
CA THR A 162 2.30 21.11 -4.51
C THR A 162 3.76 21.28 -4.89
N GLU A 163 4.03 21.56 -6.17
CA GLU A 163 5.39 21.79 -6.67
C GLU A 163 5.98 23.09 -6.13
N HIS A 164 5.15 24.11 -6.00
CA HIS A 164 5.54 25.41 -5.50
C HIS A 164 6.07 25.36 -4.07
N ASP A 165 5.35 24.70 -3.15
CA ASP A 165 5.73 24.59 -1.75
C ASP A 165 6.57 23.34 -1.46
N GLN A 166 6.62 22.41 -2.41
CA GLN A 166 7.29 21.11 -2.27
C GLN A 166 6.79 20.32 -1.06
N ARG A 167 5.47 20.37 -0.80
CA ARG A 167 4.81 19.78 0.35
C ARG A 167 3.73 18.79 -0.04
N VAL A 168 3.59 17.74 0.75
CA VAL A 168 2.46 16.82 0.68
C VAL A 168 1.21 17.52 1.22
N THR A 169 0.15 17.56 0.42
CA THR A 169 -1.11 18.23 0.77
C THR A 169 -2.21 17.25 1.16
N ALA A 170 -2.15 16.01 0.71
CA ALA A 170 -3.04 14.95 1.17
C ALA A 170 -2.42 13.56 0.95
N ILE A 171 -2.65 12.66 1.90
CA ILE A 171 -2.44 11.21 1.77
C ILE A 171 -3.82 10.60 1.50
N LEU A 172 -3.91 9.83 0.42
CA LEU A 172 -5.15 9.30 -0.15
C LEU A 172 -5.18 7.77 -0.04
N ASP A 173 -6.33 7.18 -0.36
CA ASP A 173 -6.49 5.74 -0.60
C ASP A 173 -6.31 4.87 0.66
N TRP A 174 -7.05 5.21 1.70
CA TRP A 174 -7.04 4.53 3.01
C TRP A 174 -7.90 3.27 3.06
N GLU A 175 -8.34 2.75 1.93
CA GLU A 175 -9.28 1.61 1.86
C GLU A 175 -8.71 0.29 2.37
N LEU A 176 -7.38 0.12 2.31
CA LEU A 176 -6.65 -1.03 2.82
C LEU A 176 -6.12 -0.84 4.23
N ALA A 177 -6.45 0.30 4.87
CA ALA A 177 -5.95 0.60 6.20
C ALA A 177 -6.47 -0.40 7.24
N ARG A 178 -5.57 -0.77 8.15
CA ARG A 178 -5.85 -1.68 9.25
C ARG A 178 -4.87 -1.51 10.41
N ILE A 179 -5.16 -2.16 11.54
CA ILE A 179 -4.19 -2.26 12.64
C ILE A 179 -3.31 -3.50 12.38
N GLY A 180 -1.99 -3.29 12.33
CA GLY A 180 -1.05 -4.34 11.98
C GLY A 180 0.42 -3.98 12.18
N ASP A 181 1.29 -4.66 11.43
CA ASP A 181 2.74 -4.46 11.46
C ASP A 181 3.17 -3.40 10.44
N ARG A 182 3.78 -2.34 10.91
CA ARG A 182 4.31 -1.22 10.13
C ARG A 182 5.31 -1.61 9.02
N HIS A 183 6.00 -2.74 9.19
CA HIS A 183 6.96 -3.22 8.17
C HIS A 183 6.31 -3.50 6.82
N GLN A 184 4.99 -3.70 6.79
CA GLN A 184 4.28 -3.84 5.53
C GLN A 184 4.35 -2.56 4.69
N ASP A 185 4.07 -1.38 5.25
CA ASP A 185 4.13 -0.12 4.51
C ASP A 185 5.57 0.23 4.11
N LEU A 186 6.54 -0.06 4.98
CA LEU A 186 7.96 0.12 4.66
C LEU A 186 8.41 -0.75 3.49
N ALA A 187 8.05 -2.03 3.48
CA ALA A 187 8.33 -2.94 2.38
C ALA A 187 7.56 -2.56 1.10
N TRP A 188 6.34 -2.03 1.26
CA TRP A 188 5.52 -1.56 0.14
C TRP A 188 6.15 -0.36 -0.56
N MET A 189 6.52 0.67 0.19
CA MET A 189 7.16 1.86 -0.37
C MET A 189 8.50 1.55 -1.05
N ALA A 190 9.22 0.54 -0.56
CA ALA A 190 10.50 0.08 -1.12
C ALA A 190 10.35 -0.93 -2.28
N ALA A 191 9.12 -1.34 -2.64
CA ALA A 191 8.90 -2.34 -3.68
C ALA A 191 9.40 -1.84 -5.05
N PRO A 192 10.05 -2.71 -5.85
CA PRO A 192 10.58 -2.35 -7.16
C PRO A 192 9.55 -1.73 -8.11
N ALA A 193 8.29 -2.15 -7.98
CA ALA A 193 7.19 -1.65 -8.82
C ALA A 193 6.89 -0.15 -8.62
N PHE A 194 7.26 0.44 -7.48
CA PHE A 194 6.94 1.83 -7.11
C PHE A 194 8.15 2.77 -7.14
N GLY A 195 9.35 2.23 -7.38
CA GLY A 195 10.58 3.00 -7.47
C GLY A 195 11.18 3.00 -8.87
N HIS A 196 12.35 3.60 -8.99
CA HIS A 196 13.15 3.58 -10.21
C HIS A 196 14.63 3.82 -9.87
N LEU A 197 15.52 3.57 -10.82
CA LEU A 197 16.93 3.94 -10.67
C LEU A 197 17.12 5.46 -10.83
N THR A 198 18.18 5.99 -10.20
CA THR A 198 18.66 7.35 -10.46
C THR A 198 19.00 7.53 -11.94
N GLU A 199 19.15 8.78 -12.36
CA GLU A 199 19.42 9.16 -13.75
C GLU A 199 20.72 8.54 -14.30
N ASP A 200 21.69 8.24 -13.43
CA ASP A 200 22.95 7.54 -13.77
C ASP A 200 22.82 6.00 -13.70
N GLY A 201 21.66 5.50 -13.30
CA GLY A 201 21.39 4.07 -13.18
C GLY A 201 22.06 3.38 -11.98
N ALA A 202 22.70 4.14 -11.07
CA ALA A 202 23.52 3.57 -10.01
C ALA A 202 22.74 3.17 -8.75
N THR A 203 21.69 3.93 -8.41
CA THR A 203 20.98 3.77 -7.14
C THR A 203 19.49 3.60 -7.35
N PHE A 204 18.89 2.61 -6.70
CA PHE A 204 17.44 2.45 -6.67
C PHE A 204 16.82 3.42 -5.65
N LEU A 205 15.75 4.11 -6.08
CA LEU A 205 15.00 5.06 -5.26
C LEU A 205 13.65 4.46 -4.87
N ALA A 206 13.48 4.17 -3.60
CA ALA A 206 12.21 3.74 -3.01
C ALA A 206 11.17 4.84 -3.21
N GLY A 207 9.99 4.44 -3.75
CA GLY A 207 8.94 5.38 -4.11
C GLY A 207 9.36 6.47 -5.11
N GLY A 208 10.52 6.34 -5.78
CA GLY A 208 11.09 7.36 -6.65
C GLY A 208 11.66 8.58 -5.90
N LEU A 209 11.89 8.48 -4.60
CA LEU A 209 12.27 9.61 -3.74
C LEU A 209 13.67 9.50 -3.15
N LEU A 210 14.02 8.38 -2.53
CA LEU A 210 15.28 8.23 -1.79
C LEU A 210 15.78 6.78 -1.84
N PRO A 211 17.10 6.56 -1.63
CA PRO A 211 17.64 5.21 -1.50
C PRO A 211 16.91 4.42 -0.41
N THR A 212 16.73 3.11 -0.62
CA THR A 212 16.00 2.25 0.33
C THR A 212 16.63 2.24 1.72
N GLU A 213 17.96 2.27 1.80
CA GLU A 213 18.69 2.30 3.06
C GLU A 213 18.43 3.61 3.83
N ASP A 214 18.39 4.74 3.12
CA ASP A 214 18.05 6.03 3.68
C ASP A 214 16.59 6.08 4.15
N LEU A 215 15.66 5.47 3.41
CA LEU A 215 14.26 5.35 3.84
C LEU A 215 14.17 4.70 5.22
N TYR A 216 14.83 3.57 5.43
CA TYR A 216 14.76 2.85 6.70
C TYR A 216 15.46 3.63 7.83
N ALA A 217 16.66 4.16 7.58
CA ALA A 217 17.39 4.94 8.56
C ALA A 217 16.66 6.23 8.98
N ASP A 218 16.06 6.94 8.01
CA ASP A 218 15.27 8.15 8.27
C ASP A 218 13.99 7.83 9.02
N TYR A 219 13.34 6.72 8.67
CA TYR A 219 12.17 6.25 9.39
C TYR A 219 12.47 5.90 10.86
N GLU A 220 13.54 5.17 11.12
CA GLU A 220 13.96 4.85 12.51
C GLU A 220 14.22 6.12 13.32
N ARG A 221 14.91 7.11 12.73
CA ARG A 221 15.15 8.39 13.38
C ARG A 221 13.88 9.18 13.67
N ALA A 222 12.92 9.15 12.74
CA ALA A 222 11.67 9.91 12.86
C ALA A 222 10.66 9.26 13.81
N SER A 223 10.58 7.93 13.82
CA SER A 223 9.60 7.17 14.59
C SER A 223 10.11 6.69 15.95
N GLY A 224 11.42 6.52 16.11
CA GLY A 224 12.02 5.82 17.25
C GLY A 224 11.79 4.30 17.24
N LEU A 225 11.24 3.74 16.13
CA LEU A 225 10.93 2.33 15.99
C LEU A 225 11.95 1.65 15.06
N SER A 226 12.57 0.57 15.53
CA SER A 226 13.57 -0.17 14.74
C SER A 226 12.94 -0.87 13.52
N VAL A 227 13.71 -0.99 12.45
CA VAL A 227 13.35 -1.73 11.24
C VAL A 227 14.04 -3.10 11.26
N ASP A 228 13.25 -4.17 11.30
CA ASP A 228 13.74 -5.55 11.31
C ASP A 228 13.84 -6.08 9.88
N PRO A 229 15.06 -6.44 9.39
CA PRO A 229 15.24 -6.97 8.04
C PRO A 229 14.48 -8.26 7.75
N LYS A 230 14.27 -9.12 8.76
CA LYS A 230 13.51 -10.37 8.58
C LYS A 230 12.03 -10.08 8.38
N ARG A 231 11.47 -9.11 9.12
CA ARG A 231 10.10 -8.66 8.93
C ARG A 231 9.93 -7.95 7.58
N LEU A 232 10.90 -7.14 7.17
CA LEU A 232 10.88 -6.55 5.83
C LEU A 232 10.82 -7.62 4.75
N HIS A 233 11.67 -8.64 4.83
CA HIS A 233 11.65 -9.74 3.87
C HIS A 233 10.30 -10.48 3.86
N TYR A 234 9.74 -10.77 5.02
CA TYR A 234 8.40 -11.34 5.13
C TYR A 234 7.37 -10.49 4.39
N TYR A 235 7.37 -9.17 4.63
CA TYR A 235 6.40 -8.28 3.99
C TYR A 235 6.70 -7.98 2.53
N GLN A 236 7.92 -8.15 2.04
CA GLN A 236 8.20 -8.16 0.60
C GLN A 236 7.47 -9.32 -0.07
N VAL A 237 7.58 -10.54 0.48
CA VAL A 237 6.83 -11.71 -0.02
C VAL A 237 5.33 -11.50 0.10
N PHE A 238 4.85 -11.00 1.24
CA PHE A 238 3.43 -10.75 1.49
C PHE A 238 2.85 -9.72 0.50
N ASN A 239 3.56 -8.63 0.25
CA ASN A 239 3.14 -7.58 -0.67
C ASN A 239 3.12 -8.09 -2.12
N ALA A 240 4.14 -8.81 -2.56
CA ALA A 240 4.17 -9.43 -3.88
C ALA A 240 3.01 -10.44 -4.05
N TYR A 241 2.75 -11.26 -3.02
CA TYR A 241 1.62 -12.18 -2.98
C TYR A 241 0.27 -11.44 -3.10
N SER A 242 0.06 -10.40 -2.30
CA SER A 242 -1.20 -9.65 -2.31
C SER A 242 -1.46 -8.92 -3.63
N ILE A 243 -0.42 -8.34 -4.25
CA ILE A 243 -0.53 -7.73 -5.59
C ILE A 243 -0.83 -8.80 -6.65
N ALA A 244 -0.17 -9.97 -6.59
CA ALA A 244 -0.44 -11.06 -7.52
C ALA A 244 -1.89 -11.52 -7.41
N VAL A 245 -2.40 -11.74 -6.20
CA VAL A 245 -3.79 -12.12 -5.94
C VAL A 245 -4.75 -11.07 -6.50
N LEU A 246 -4.52 -9.78 -6.19
CA LEU A 246 -5.34 -8.68 -6.67
C LEU A 246 -5.37 -8.62 -8.20
N ALA A 247 -4.19 -8.64 -8.82
CA ALA A 247 -4.05 -8.40 -10.25
C ALA A 247 -4.57 -9.59 -11.08
N LEU A 248 -4.21 -10.82 -10.73
CA LEU A 248 -4.66 -12.03 -11.43
C LEU A 248 -6.15 -12.28 -11.19
N GLY A 249 -6.64 -12.18 -9.95
CA GLY A 249 -8.05 -12.34 -9.63
C GLY A 249 -8.93 -11.30 -10.31
N THR A 250 -8.52 -10.04 -10.33
CA THR A 250 -9.24 -8.98 -11.06
C THR A 250 -9.23 -9.23 -12.57
N GLY A 251 -8.06 -9.56 -13.14
CA GLY A 251 -7.95 -9.88 -14.56
C GLY A 251 -8.84 -11.05 -14.97
N TYR A 252 -8.86 -12.10 -14.15
CA TYR A 252 -9.70 -13.29 -14.38
C TYR A 252 -11.19 -12.96 -14.31
N ARG A 253 -11.60 -12.23 -13.28
CA ARG A 253 -13.01 -11.78 -13.10
C ARG A 253 -13.49 -10.94 -14.27
N ILE A 254 -12.64 -10.03 -14.78
CA ILE A 254 -12.94 -9.21 -15.95
C ILE A 254 -13.07 -10.08 -17.20
N ALA A 255 -12.17 -11.04 -17.42
CA ALA A 255 -12.21 -11.93 -18.58
C ALA A 255 -13.51 -12.75 -18.63
N HIS A 256 -14.08 -13.12 -17.47
CA HIS A 256 -15.31 -13.90 -17.39
C HIS A 256 -16.59 -13.05 -17.35
N GLY A 257 -16.52 -11.86 -16.78
CA GLY A 257 -17.69 -11.00 -16.53
C GLY A 257 -17.75 -9.74 -17.37
N ALA A 258 -16.71 -9.46 -18.17
CA ALA A 258 -16.58 -8.23 -18.95
C ALA A 258 -17.75 -8.03 -19.90
N LYS A 259 -18.41 -6.89 -19.78
CA LYS A 259 -19.55 -6.49 -20.60
C LYS A 259 -19.28 -5.24 -21.43
N THR A 260 -18.19 -4.55 -21.18
CA THR A 260 -17.86 -3.28 -21.82
C THR A 260 -16.44 -3.29 -22.39
N HIS A 261 -16.20 -2.43 -23.40
CA HIS A 261 -14.86 -2.24 -23.96
C HIS A 261 -13.85 -1.70 -22.92
N GLN A 262 -14.33 -0.96 -21.93
CA GLN A 262 -13.49 -0.44 -20.84
C GLN A 262 -12.95 -1.55 -19.94
N ASP A 263 -13.67 -2.64 -19.75
CA ASP A 263 -13.22 -3.77 -18.96
C ASP A 263 -11.95 -4.39 -19.55
N ILE A 264 -11.82 -4.41 -20.88
CA ILE A 264 -10.63 -4.94 -21.58
C ILE A 264 -9.38 -4.10 -21.26
N THR A 265 -9.55 -2.80 -21.05
CA THR A 265 -8.40 -1.93 -20.74
C THR A 265 -7.76 -2.25 -19.39
N VAL A 266 -8.46 -2.93 -18.48
CA VAL A 266 -7.96 -3.35 -17.18
C VAL A 266 -7.22 -4.71 -17.25
N ALA A 267 -7.31 -5.41 -18.39
CA ALA A 267 -6.63 -6.71 -18.59
C ALA A 267 -5.08 -6.62 -18.48
N TRP A 268 -4.49 -5.43 -18.60
CA TRP A 268 -3.05 -5.21 -18.36
C TRP A 268 -2.62 -5.61 -16.93
N LEU A 269 -3.54 -5.65 -15.96
CA LEU A 269 -3.27 -6.14 -14.60
C LEU A 269 -2.74 -7.57 -14.60
N ILE A 270 -3.12 -8.41 -15.58
CA ILE A 270 -2.58 -9.78 -15.70
C ILE A 270 -1.05 -9.75 -15.88
N GLY A 271 -0.54 -8.76 -16.63
CA GLY A 271 0.90 -8.55 -16.77
C GLY A 271 1.59 -8.20 -15.45
N ILE A 272 0.96 -7.37 -14.62
CA ILE A 272 1.45 -7.09 -13.26
C ILE A 272 1.43 -8.36 -12.42
N GLY A 273 0.34 -9.12 -12.44
CA GLY A 273 0.25 -10.38 -11.73
C GLY A 273 1.39 -11.36 -12.10
N SER A 274 1.67 -11.48 -13.40
CA SER A 274 2.78 -12.30 -13.89
C SER A 274 4.16 -11.81 -13.41
N ALA A 275 4.38 -10.49 -13.39
CA ALA A 275 5.61 -9.91 -12.84
C ALA A 275 5.75 -10.19 -11.34
N MET A 276 4.66 -10.13 -10.59
CA MET A 276 4.66 -10.46 -9.16
C MET A 276 4.92 -11.94 -8.88
N LEU A 277 4.48 -12.84 -9.75
CA LEU A 277 4.86 -14.26 -9.64
C LEU A 277 6.37 -14.45 -9.76
N HIS A 278 7.01 -13.73 -10.69
CA HIS A 278 8.46 -13.76 -10.81
C HIS A 278 9.15 -13.19 -9.55
N GLU A 279 8.65 -12.08 -9.01
CA GLU A 279 9.15 -11.48 -7.78
C GLU A 279 9.01 -12.43 -6.58
N ILE A 280 7.85 -13.07 -6.41
CA ILE A 280 7.63 -14.08 -5.37
C ILE A 280 8.68 -15.19 -5.45
N HIS A 281 8.92 -15.73 -6.66
CA HIS A 281 9.92 -16.77 -6.86
C HIS A 281 11.31 -16.32 -6.37
N GLN A 282 11.75 -15.14 -6.81
CA GLN A 282 13.05 -14.60 -6.40
C GLN A 282 13.16 -14.35 -4.89
N LEU A 283 12.08 -13.87 -4.26
CA LEU A 283 12.07 -13.61 -2.82
C LEU A 283 12.09 -14.90 -2.00
N LEU A 284 11.37 -15.93 -2.44
CA LEU A 284 11.38 -17.23 -1.77
C LEU A 284 12.75 -17.91 -1.87
N GLU A 285 13.47 -17.78 -3.00
CA GLU A 285 14.83 -18.31 -3.13
C GLU A 285 15.85 -17.61 -2.20
N LYS A 286 15.69 -16.30 -1.97
CA LYS A 286 16.57 -15.54 -1.07
C LYS A 286 16.33 -15.84 0.41
N GLY A 287 15.15 -16.30 0.76
CA GLY A 287 14.78 -16.64 2.15
C GLY A 287 14.87 -18.12 2.48
N ALA A 288 15.41 -18.94 1.58
CA ALA A 288 15.56 -20.40 1.76
C ALA A 288 16.85 -20.76 2.51
#